data_74907f94e546a3bf7497f837a30537eb
#
_entry.id   74907f94e546a3bf7497f837a30537eb
#
_cell.length_a   1.000
_cell.length_b   1.000
_cell.length_c   1.000
_cell.angle_alpha   90.00
_cell.angle_beta   90.00
_cell.angle_gamma   90.00
#
_symmetry.space_group_name_H-M   'P 1'
#
loop_
_entity.id
_entity.type
_entity.pdbx_description
1 polymer ?
#
loop_
_entity_poly.entity_id
_entity_poly.type
_entity_poly.pdbx_seq_one_letter_code
_entity_poly.pdbx_strand_id
1 'polypeptide(L)'
;MSGARQAQLYGLLALAVVIAGCGGSTYTKSDFVARADAICTSTLRQTRALTPPASTSEPGGALAAYLGQLVPLVQSEADQLRALRRPPENARDGAALTAYYRSLTQTVESYRQLEAAAKRGDTQTVTDVEAALRASPVTALAASYGLRSCGTPGSTSVSSG
;
A
#
# COMPACT_ATOMS: atom_id res chain seq x y z
N MET A 1 -75.09 23.61 34.48
CA MET A 1 -74.23 24.43 35.29
C MET A 1 -72.82 24.22 34.78
N SER A 2 -72.27 25.24 34.17
CA SER A 2 -70.88 25.55 33.86
C SER A 2 -69.97 24.45 33.26
N GLY A 3 -69.94 24.37 31.95
CA GLY A 3 -68.96 23.68 31.17
C GLY A 3 -67.90 24.67 30.63
N ALA A 4 -66.69 24.58 31.09
CA ALA A 4 -65.58 25.36 30.59
C ALA A 4 -65.05 24.73 29.27
N ARG A 5 -65.08 25.51 28.20
CA ARG A 5 -64.49 25.17 26.92
C ARG A 5 -63.01 25.46 26.94
N GLN A 6 -62.20 24.42 26.99
CA GLN A 6 -60.74 24.54 26.75
C GLN A 6 -60.46 24.62 25.27
N ALA A 7 -60.00 25.76 24.85
CA ALA A 7 -59.46 25.97 23.51
C ALA A 7 -58.11 25.27 23.37
N GLN A 8 -58.03 24.25 22.53
CA GLN A 8 -56.75 23.61 22.15
C GLN A 8 -56.05 24.48 21.10
N LEU A 9 -54.99 25.11 21.52
CA LEU A 9 -54.02 25.77 20.65
C LEU A 9 -53.11 24.68 20.07
N TYR A 10 -53.35 24.29 18.84
CA TYR A 10 -52.41 23.48 18.07
C TYR A 10 -51.25 24.36 17.59
N GLY A 11 -50.15 24.28 18.31
CA GLY A 11 -48.87 24.83 17.87
C GLY A 11 -48.33 23.97 16.72
N LEU A 12 -48.37 24.48 15.51
CA LEU A 12 -47.68 23.92 14.35
C LEU A 12 -46.16 24.10 14.56
N LEU A 13 -45.51 23.04 15.04
CA LEU A 13 -44.04 22.96 15.08
C LEU A 13 -43.56 22.65 13.66
N ALA A 14 -43.19 23.67 12.91
CA ALA A 14 -42.54 23.51 11.62
C ALA A 14 -41.11 22.91 11.84
N LEU A 15 -40.98 21.60 11.64
CA LEU A 15 -39.72 20.88 11.64
C LEU A 15 -38.94 21.24 10.37
N ALA A 16 -38.06 22.23 10.46
CA ALA A 16 -37.15 22.56 9.38
C ALA A 16 -36.13 21.40 9.26
N VAL A 17 -36.35 20.50 8.31
CA VAL A 17 -35.38 19.49 7.92
C VAL A 17 -34.25 20.20 7.18
N VAL A 18 -33.16 20.52 7.88
CA VAL A 18 -31.91 20.93 7.27
C VAL A 18 -31.33 19.70 6.57
N ILE A 19 -31.58 19.60 5.27
CA ILE A 19 -30.86 18.66 4.40
C ILE A 19 -29.43 19.17 4.34
N ALA A 20 -28.60 18.74 5.28
CA ALA A 20 -27.15 18.85 5.16
C ALA A 20 -26.76 18.08 3.90
N GLY A 21 -26.63 18.80 2.78
CA GLY A 21 -26.10 18.25 1.55
C GLY A 21 -24.75 17.63 1.84
N CYS A 22 -24.69 16.31 1.88
CA CYS A 22 -23.43 15.57 1.82
C CYS A 22 -22.81 15.90 0.46
N GLY A 23 -22.07 17.00 0.40
CA GLY A 23 -21.10 17.27 -0.64
C GLY A 23 -20.06 16.17 -0.57
N GLY A 24 -20.34 15.05 -1.26
CA GLY A 24 -19.41 13.96 -1.36
C GLY A 24 -18.11 14.51 -1.91
N SER A 25 -17.07 14.63 -1.07
CA SER A 25 -15.74 15.02 -1.52
C SER A 25 -15.33 14.05 -2.63
N THR A 26 -15.12 14.57 -3.83
CA THR A 26 -14.65 13.76 -4.96
C THR A 26 -13.29 13.19 -4.59
N TYR A 27 -13.18 11.86 -4.62
CA TYR A 27 -11.92 11.16 -4.37
C TYR A 27 -10.85 11.64 -5.33
N THR A 28 -9.76 12.15 -4.81
CA THR A 28 -8.71 12.83 -5.56
C THR A 28 -7.41 12.02 -5.63
N LYS A 29 -6.47 12.43 -6.48
CA LYS A 29 -5.10 11.88 -6.49
C LYS A 29 -4.43 12.06 -5.12
N SER A 30 -4.65 13.18 -4.45
CA SER A 30 -4.11 13.43 -3.10
C SER A 30 -4.64 12.41 -2.08
N ASP A 31 -5.93 12.09 -2.13
CA ASP A 31 -6.52 11.07 -1.24
C ASP A 31 -5.94 9.68 -1.50
N PHE A 32 -5.73 9.34 -2.78
CA PHE A 32 -5.07 8.10 -3.17
C PHE A 32 -3.64 8.04 -2.63
N VAL A 33 -2.83 9.08 -2.86
CA VAL A 33 -1.43 9.17 -2.40
C VAL A 33 -1.36 9.03 -0.88
N ALA A 34 -2.22 9.73 -0.13
CA ALA A 34 -2.23 9.65 1.34
C ALA A 34 -2.52 8.22 1.83
N ARG A 35 -3.47 7.52 1.21
CA ARG A 35 -3.81 6.13 1.57
C ARG A 35 -2.71 5.15 1.18
N ALA A 36 -2.15 5.29 -0.02
CA ALA A 36 -1.05 4.46 -0.48
C ALA A 36 0.20 4.64 0.39
N ASP A 37 0.58 5.87 0.73
CA ASP A 37 1.70 6.15 1.63
C ASP A 37 1.48 5.59 3.04
N ALA A 38 0.25 5.57 3.55
CA ALA A 38 -0.08 4.94 4.82
C ALA A 38 0.16 3.42 4.78
N ILE A 39 -0.23 2.73 3.69
CA ILE A 39 0.02 1.30 3.48
C ILE A 39 1.53 1.05 3.47
N CYS A 40 2.29 1.75 2.62
CA CYS A 40 3.74 1.57 2.51
C CYS A 40 4.47 1.89 3.83
N THR A 41 4.05 2.93 4.56
CA THR A 41 4.59 3.24 5.89
C THR A 41 4.35 2.11 6.89
N SER A 42 3.17 1.48 6.83
CA SER A 42 2.85 0.34 7.69
C SER A 42 3.74 -0.85 7.39
N THR A 43 3.89 -1.22 6.10
CA THR A 43 4.78 -2.31 5.68
C THR A 43 6.23 -2.01 6.03
N LEU A 44 6.71 -0.79 5.79
CA LEU A 44 8.08 -0.39 6.14
C LEU A 44 8.38 -0.55 7.63
N ARG A 45 7.42 -0.24 8.52
CA ARG A 45 7.59 -0.49 9.96
C ARG A 45 7.69 -1.98 10.29
N GLN A 46 6.88 -2.82 9.63
CA GLN A 46 6.88 -4.27 9.84
C GLN A 46 8.18 -4.90 9.31
N THR A 47 8.63 -4.50 8.12
CA THR A 47 9.87 -5.02 7.53
C THR A 47 11.12 -4.63 8.33
N ARG A 48 11.14 -3.41 8.89
CA ARG A 48 12.23 -2.95 9.78
C ARG A 48 12.27 -3.68 11.12
N ALA A 49 11.18 -4.29 11.54
CA ALA A 49 11.15 -5.11 12.75
C ALA A 49 11.70 -6.53 12.53
N LEU A 50 11.88 -6.96 11.28
CA LEU A 50 12.51 -8.22 10.95
C LEU A 50 14.02 -8.12 11.18
N THR A 51 14.61 -9.20 11.69
CA THR A 51 16.08 -9.31 11.81
C THR A 51 16.65 -9.86 10.51
N PRO A 52 17.40 -9.07 9.72
CA PRO A 52 18.02 -9.57 8.51
C PRO A 52 19.09 -10.59 8.86
N PRO A 53 19.38 -11.57 7.97
CA PRO A 53 20.50 -12.49 8.17
C PRO A 53 21.83 -11.74 8.15
N ALA A 54 22.82 -12.23 8.88
CA ALA A 54 24.15 -11.62 8.94
C ALA A 54 24.89 -11.66 7.57
N SER A 55 24.51 -12.59 6.71
CA SER A 55 25.02 -12.70 5.33
C SER A 55 23.89 -13.23 4.43
N THR A 56 23.76 -12.63 3.26
CA THR A 56 22.92 -13.15 2.17
C THR A 56 23.73 -14.04 1.21
N SER A 57 25.07 -14.03 1.35
CA SER A 57 25.98 -14.79 0.49
C SER A 57 25.96 -16.29 0.74
N GLU A 58 25.46 -16.71 1.90
CA GLU A 58 25.23 -18.12 2.21
C GLU A 58 23.73 -18.42 2.16
N PRO A 59 23.20 -18.83 1.00
CA PRO A 59 21.81 -19.24 0.91
C PRO A 59 21.60 -20.46 1.77
N GLY A 60 20.57 -20.42 2.57
CA GLY A 60 20.26 -21.50 3.53
C GLY A 60 19.23 -21.05 4.53
N GLY A 61 19.14 -21.74 5.64
CA GLY A 61 18.07 -21.59 6.61
C GLY A 61 17.81 -20.15 7.07
N ALA A 62 18.84 -19.35 7.32
CA ALA A 62 18.68 -17.99 7.83
C ALA A 62 18.06 -17.04 6.78
N LEU A 63 18.54 -17.07 5.54
CA LEU A 63 17.99 -16.27 4.45
C LEU A 63 16.55 -16.73 4.11
N ALA A 64 16.34 -18.03 3.99
CA ALA A 64 15.02 -18.60 3.72
C ALA A 64 14.00 -18.26 4.83
N ALA A 65 14.41 -18.32 6.10
CA ALA A 65 13.56 -17.95 7.23
C ALA A 65 13.21 -16.45 7.24
N TYR A 66 14.16 -15.58 6.94
CA TYR A 66 13.94 -14.14 6.80
C TYR A 66 12.97 -13.84 5.65
N LEU A 67 13.21 -14.42 4.47
CA LEU A 67 12.36 -14.21 3.30
C LEU A 67 10.94 -14.78 3.51
N GLY A 68 10.81 -15.87 4.27
CA GLY A 68 9.51 -16.43 4.66
C GLY A 68 8.64 -15.46 5.46
N GLN A 69 9.27 -14.51 6.18
CA GLN A 69 8.57 -13.43 6.88
C GLN A 69 8.39 -12.18 6.00
N LEU A 70 9.37 -11.85 5.18
CA LEU A 70 9.36 -10.66 4.33
C LEU A 70 8.37 -10.76 3.17
N VAL A 71 8.35 -11.89 2.46
CA VAL A 71 7.55 -12.08 1.24
C VAL A 71 6.04 -11.86 1.49
N PRO A 72 5.43 -12.40 2.55
CA PRO A 72 4.03 -12.12 2.85
C PRO A 72 3.73 -10.64 3.09
N LEU A 73 4.66 -9.89 3.71
CA LEU A 73 4.49 -8.46 3.96
C LEU A 73 4.49 -7.65 2.66
N VAL A 74 5.47 -7.92 1.78
CA VAL A 74 5.56 -7.25 0.47
C VAL A 74 4.37 -7.61 -0.42
N GLN A 75 3.92 -8.85 -0.38
CA GLN A 75 2.73 -9.28 -1.11
C GLN A 75 1.48 -8.58 -0.58
N SER A 76 1.28 -8.56 0.73
CA SER A 76 0.14 -7.87 1.36
C SER A 76 0.10 -6.38 1.03
N GLU A 77 1.26 -5.70 1.04
CA GLU A 77 1.37 -4.31 0.58
C GLU A 77 0.87 -4.14 -0.86
N ALA A 78 1.38 -4.97 -1.76
CA ALA A 78 1.01 -4.92 -3.17
C ALA A 78 -0.49 -5.15 -3.39
N ASP A 79 -1.09 -6.08 -2.66
CA ASP A 79 -2.51 -6.39 -2.75
C ASP A 79 -3.37 -5.26 -2.18
N GLN A 80 -2.98 -4.67 -1.04
CA GLN A 80 -3.66 -3.50 -0.47
C GLN A 80 -3.59 -2.28 -1.40
N LEU A 81 -2.43 -2.02 -2.01
CA LEU A 81 -2.27 -0.93 -2.98
C LEU A 81 -3.15 -1.11 -4.21
N ARG A 82 -3.26 -2.34 -4.74
CA ARG A 82 -4.13 -2.65 -5.88
C ARG A 82 -5.61 -2.55 -5.54
N ALA A 83 -5.99 -2.82 -4.29
CA ALA A 83 -7.37 -2.71 -3.82
C ALA A 83 -7.82 -1.25 -3.64
N LEU A 84 -6.91 -0.29 -3.62
CA LEU A 84 -7.28 1.12 -3.56
C LEU A 84 -8.06 1.53 -4.80
N ARG A 85 -9.15 2.27 -4.58
CA ARG A 85 -9.88 2.92 -5.68
C ARG A 85 -8.94 3.86 -6.44
N ARG A 86 -8.87 3.73 -7.76
CA ARG A 86 -8.11 4.66 -8.59
C ARG A 86 -8.76 6.05 -8.58
N PRO A 87 -7.99 7.12 -8.43
CA PRO A 87 -8.50 8.47 -8.56
C PRO A 87 -8.82 8.78 -10.03
N PRO A 88 -9.64 9.78 -10.33
CA PRO A 88 -9.71 10.35 -11.67
C PRO A 88 -8.32 10.88 -12.07
N GLU A 89 -7.81 10.42 -13.20
CA GLU A 89 -6.45 10.68 -13.65
C GLU A 89 -6.44 11.25 -15.06
N ASN A 90 -5.49 12.15 -15.33
CA ASN A 90 -5.11 12.46 -16.70
C ASN A 90 -4.28 11.30 -17.29
N ALA A 91 -4.09 11.29 -18.61
CA ALA A 91 -3.40 10.19 -19.31
C ALA A 91 -1.98 9.94 -18.80
N ARG A 92 -1.26 11.00 -18.40
CA ARG A 92 0.11 10.91 -17.86
C ARG A 92 0.13 10.22 -16.50
N ASP A 93 -0.74 10.62 -15.58
CA ASP A 93 -0.82 10.05 -14.25
C ASP A 93 -1.29 8.58 -14.32
N GLY A 94 -2.26 8.29 -15.17
CA GLY A 94 -2.73 6.92 -15.39
C GLY A 94 -1.65 5.99 -15.95
N ALA A 95 -0.82 6.48 -16.87
CA ALA A 95 0.33 5.73 -17.41
C ALA A 95 1.39 5.49 -16.31
N ALA A 96 1.70 6.52 -15.51
CA ALA A 96 2.66 6.41 -14.41
C ALA A 96 2.22 5.40 -13.35
N LEU A 97 0.96 5.44 -12.90
CA LEU A 97 0.43 4.49 -11.93
C LEU A 97 0.41 3.06 -12.49
N THR A 98 0.09 2.90 -13.77
CA THR A 98 0.12 1.60 -14.44
C THR A 98 1.54 1.03 -14.52
N ALA A 99 2.54 1.87 -14.83
CA ALA A 99 3.95 1.46 -14.83
C ALA A 99 4.42 1.06 -13.41
N TYR A 100 4.04 1.83 -12.40
CA TYR A 100 4.32 1.50 -11.02
C TYR A 100 3.74 0.13 -10.63
N TYR A 101 2.46 -0.13 -10.88
CA TYR A 101 1.85 -1.41 -10.52
C TYR A 101 2.44 -2.60 -11.28
N ARG A 102 2.86 -2.42 -12.52
CA ARG A 102 3.57 -3.46 -13.27
C ARG A 102 4.91 -3.78 -12.60
N SER A 103 5.70 -2.75 -12.28
CA SER A 103 6.98 -2.93 -11.60
C SER A 103 6.81 -3.53 -10.21
N LEU A 104 5.79 -3.12 -9.46
CA LEU A 104 5.46 -3.71 -8.15
C LEU A 104 5.14 -5.21 -8.27
N THR A 105 4.39 -5.62 -9.31
CA THR A 105 4.12 -7.05 -9.57
C THR A 105 5.41 -7.82 -9.83
N GLN A 106 6.29 -7.28 -10.66
CA GLN A 106 7.59 -7.90 -10.93
C GLN A 106 8.46 -8.01 -9.67
N THR A 107 8.47 -6.97 -8.85
CA THR A 107 9.20 -6.97 -7.58
C THR A 107 8.69 -8.05 -6.62
N VAL A 108 7.37 -8.20 -6.45
CA VAL A 108 6.77 -9.27 -5.63
C VAL A 108 7.18 -10.65 -6.15
N GLU A 109 7.14 -10.85 -7.45
CA GLU A 109 7.54 -12.12 -8.06
C GLU A 109 9.03 -12.41 -7.86
N SER A 110 9.89 -11.40 -7.99
CA SER A 110 11.33 -11.55 -7.70
C SER A 110 11.57 -11.95 -6.24
N TYR A 111 10.84 -11.39 -5.27
CA TYR A 111 10.95 -11.84 -3.87
C TYR A 111 10.54 -13.28 -3.67
N ARG A 112 9.50 -13.76 -4.35
CA ARG A 112 9.09 -15.18 -4.30
C ARG A 112 10.15 -16.10 -4.90
N GLN A 113 10.74 -15.70 -6.02
CA GLN A 113 11.84 -16.43 -6.65
C GLN A 113 13.07 -16.48 -5.74
N LEU A 114 13.41 -15.36 -5.09
CA LEU A 114 14.50 -15.28 -4.12
C LEU A 114 14.26 -16.24 -2.94
N GLU A 115 13.06 -16.23 -2.36
CA GLU A 115 12.69 -17.16 -1.28
C GLU A 115 12.82 -18.62 -1.71
N ALA A 116 12.29 -18.95 -2.89
CA ALA A 116 12.38 -20.30 -3.42
C ALA A 116 13.82 -20.75 -3.69
N ALA A 117 14.66 -19.84 -4.21
CA ALA A 117 16.10 -20.11 -4.44
C ALA A 117 16.84 -20.31 -3.11
N ALA A 118 16.59 -19.45 -2.12
CA ALA A 118 17.18 -19.57 -0.78
C ALA A 118 16.82 -20.91 -0.11
N LYS A 119 15.56 -21.35 -0.20
CA LYS A 119 15.11 -22.64 0.32
C LYS A 119 15.81 -23.84 -0.32
N ARG A 120 16.22 -23.73 -1.59
CA ARG A 120 16.96 -24.79 -2.31
C ARG A 120 18.48 -24.69 -2.17
N GLY A 121 18.99 -23.65 -1.55
CA GLY A 121 20.43 -23.37 -1.51
C GLY A 121 21.03 -23.00 -2.88
N ASP A 122 20.22 -22.44 -3.77
CA ASP A 122 20.62 -22.04 -5.13
C ASP A 122 21.28 -20.65 -5.11
N THR A 123 22.57 -20.63 -4.85
CA THR A 123 23.38 -19.40 -4.72
C THR A 123 23.37 -18.54 -5.98
N GLN A 124 23.41 -19.16 -7.16
CA GLN A 124 23.46 -18.41 -8.41
C GLN A 124 22.15 -17.65 -8.61
N THR A 125 21.01 -18.34 -8.48
CA THR A 125 19.70 -17.69 -8.60
C THR A 125 19.50 -16.60 -7.53
N VAL A 126 19.97 -16.82 -6.29
CA VAL A 126 19.92 -15.78 -5.23
C VAL A 126 20.64 -14.53 -5.68
N THR A 127 21.89 -14.66 -6.15
CA THR A 127 22.70 -13.53 -6.63
C THR A 127 22.04 -12.78 -7.79
N ASP A 128 21.52 -13.51 -8.76
CA ASP A 128 20.90 -12.93 -9.95
C ASP A 128 19.61 -12.17 -9.61
N VAL A 129 18.77 -12.75 -8.76
CA VAL A 129 17.51 -12.12 -8.33
C VAL A 129 17.76 -10.92 -7.43
N GLU A 130 18.75 -10.96 -6.52
CA GLU A 130 19.13 -9.78 -5.74
C GLU A 130 19.62 -8.63 -6.63
N ALA A 131 20.40 -8.94 -7.66
CA ALA A 131 20.82 -7.93 -8.64
C ALA A 131 19.63 -7.32 -9.38
N ALA A 132 18.66 -8.14 -9.80
CA ALA A 132 17.42 -7.67 -10.44
C ALA A 132 16.58 -6.81 -9.49
N LEU A 133 16.45 -7.16 -8.22
CA LEU A 133 15.75 -6.37 -7.20
C LEU A 133 16.41 -5.01 -6.98
N ARG A 134 17.76 -4.96 -6.91
CA ARG A 134 18.50 -3.68 -6.81
C ARG A 134 18.32 -2.79 -8.03
N ALA A 135 18.16 -3.36 -9.20
CA ALA A 135 17.92 -2.64 -10.46
C ALA A 135 16.45 -2.29 -10.69
N SER A 136 15.54 -2.73 -9.82
CA SER A 136 14.10 -2.50 -9.97
C SER A 136 13.77 -1.01 -9.97
N PRO A 137 12.99 -0.51 -10.95
CA PRO A 137 12.58 0.89 -10.99
C PRO A 137 11.38 1.21 -10.07
N VAL A 138 10.92 0.27 -9.26
CA VAL A 138 9.65 0.39 -8.51
C VAL A 138 9.62 1.64 -7.61
N THR A 139 10.72 1.95 -6.91
CA THR A 139 10.82 3.12 -6.02
C THR A 139 10.82 4.43 -6.81
N ALA A 140 11.53 4.48 -7.92
CA ALA A 140 11.56 5.64 -8.80
C ALA A 140 10.19 5.90 -9.45
N LEU A 141 9.49 4.84 -9.85
CA LEU A 141 8.14 4.94 -10.41
C LEU A 141 7.12 5.39 -9.36
N ALA A 142 7.21 4.87 -8.12
CA ALA A 142 6.39 5.34 -7.00
C ALA A 142 6.59 6.84 -6.77
N ALA A 143 7.84 7.28 -6.63
CA ALA A 143 8.19 8.68 -6.43
C ALA A 143 7.71 9.58 -7.58
N SER A 144 7.82 9.14 -8.84
CA SER A 144 7.37 9.89 -10.01
C SER A 144 5.85 10.11 -10.05
N TYR A 145 5.08 9.19 -9.47
CA TYR A 145 3.63 9.35 -9.28
C TYR A 145 3.28 10.28 -8.12
N GLY A 146 4.20 10.45 -7.15
CA GLY A 146 4.03 11.25 -5.95
C GLY A 146 3.90 10.44 -4.66
N LEU A 147 4.12 9.12 -4.70
CA LEU A 147 4.14 8.24 -3.53
C LEU A 147 5.48 8.41 -2.81
N ARG A 148 5.45 8.95 -1.59
CA ARG A 148 6.67 9.28 -0.85
C ARG A 148 7.18 8.10 -0.04
N SER A 149 6.29 7.40 0.64
CA SER A 149 6.67 6.27 1.50
C SER A 149 6.95 5.01 0.68
N CYS A 150 6.19 4.76 -0.39
CA CYS A 150 6.43 3.65 -1.31
C CYS A 150 7.71 3.85 -2.15
N GLY A 151 8.15 5.10 -2.37
CA GLY A 151 9.39 5.44 -3.04
C GLY A 151 10.61 5.50 -2.12
N THR A 152 10.45 5.21 -0.82
CA THR A 152 11.59 5.19 0.11
C THR A 152 12.34 3.86 -0.04
N PRO A 153 13.68 3.88 -0.20
CA PRO A 153 14.47 2.65 -0.20
C PRO A 153 14.20 1.83 1.06
N GLY A 154 13.89 0.55 0.90
CA GLY A 154 13.53 -0.36 1.99
C GLY A 154 12.04 -0.55 2.20
N SER A 155 11.15 0.18 1.50
CA SER A 155 9.71 -0.17 1.48
C SER A 155 9.44 -1.42 0.65
N THR A 156 10.25 -1.67 -0.37
CA THR A 156 10.23 -2.86 -1.22
C THR A 156 11.63 -3.34 -1.61
N SER A 157 12.67 -2.83 -0.95
CA SER A 157 14.05 -3.16 -1.27
C SER A 157 14.68 -3.92 -0.10
N VAL A 158 15.38 -5.01 -0.40
CA VAL A 158 16.32 -5.59 0.56
C VAL A 158 17.37 -4.51 0.84
N SER A 159 17.40 -3.96 2.05
CA SER A 159 18.49 -3.08 2.46
C SER A 159 19.76 -3.91 2.46
N SER A 160 20.60 -3.71 1.45
CA SER A 160 21.98 -4.22 1.46
C SER A 160 22.71 -3.43 2.54
N GLY A 161 22.92 -4.05 3.72
CA GLY A 161 23.85 -3.56 4.73
C GLY A 161 25.28 -3.79 4.27
#